data_6523f5d80661b1b0d9ffe5f3b0c45ef2
#
_entry.id   6523f5d80661b1b0d9ffe5f3b0c45ef2
#
_cell.length_a   1.000
_cell.length_b   1.000
_cell.length_c   1.000
_cell.angle_alpha   90.00
_cell.angle_beta   90.00
_cell.angle_gamma   90.00
#
_symmetry.space_group_name_H-M   'P 1'
#
loop_
_entity.id
_entity.type
_entity.pdbx_description
1 polymer ?
#
loop_
_entity_poly.entity_id
_entity_poly.type
_entity_poly.pdbx_seq_one_letter_code
_entity_poly.pdbx_strand_id
1 'polypeptide(L)'
;MIIQHAFIKGNCLIDAILLKMSGIGVIQSRFISHILLLILSIKGKINFLQLERHGSYSERSYRSNFSKEFDWLDFNSKFVSDQCSDELIIGFDPSFISKSGKCTPGLGYFYSGCSSRYEKGLEI
;
A
#
# COMPACT_ATOMS: atom_id res chain seq x y z
N MET A 1 11.62 9.63 -21.74
CA MET A 1 10.28 9.91 -22.30
C MET A 1 9.22 8.87 -21.88
N ILE A 2 9.43 7.55 -21.99
CA ILE A 2 8.45 6.50 -21.62
C ILE A 2 8.11 6.50 -20.13
N ILE A 3 9.11 6.59 -19.26
CA ILE A 3 8.93 6.57 -17.78
C ILE A 3 8.12 7.77 -17.30
N GLN A 4 8.36 8.94 -17.86
CA GLN A 4 7.65 10.18 -17.50
C GLN A 4 6.17 10.11 -17.88
N HIS A 5 5.86 9.50 -19.03
CA HIS A 5 4.48 9.28 -19.48
C HIS A 5 3.72 8.28 -18.59
N ALA A 6 4.37 7.19 -18.19
CA ALA A 6 3.80 6.22 -17.26
C ALA A 6 3.50 6.82 -15.87
N PHE A 7 4.40 7.69 -15.39
CA PHE A 7 4.21 8.40 -14.11
C PHE A 7 3.01 9.37 -14.15
N ILE A 8 2.87 10.12 -15.25
CA ILE A 8 1.73 11.03 -15.45
C ILE A 8 0.41 10.23 -15.50
N LYS A 9 0.37 9.13 -16.24
CA LYS A 9 -0.80 8.24 -16.28
C LYS A 9 -1.16 7.69 -14.91
N GLY A 10 -0.17 7.20 -14.17
CA GLY A 10 -0.36 6.68 -12.80
C GLY A 10 -0.94 7.74 -11.87
N ASN A 11 -0.41 8.96 -11.92
CA ASN A 11 -0.92 10.07 -11.11
C ASN A 11 -2.38 10.41 -11.45
N CYS A 12 -2.69 10.57 -12.74
CA CYS A 12 -4.06 10.86 -13.16
C CYS A 12 -5.05 9.77 -12.74
N LEU A 13 -4.64 8.51 -12.80
CA LEU A 13 -5.47 7.38 -12.39
C LEU A 13 -5.74 7.41 -10.88
N ILE A 14 -4.69 7.55 -10.06
CA ILE A 14 -4.82 7.63 -8.60
C ILE A 14 -5.71 8.81 -8.21
N ASP A 15 -5.48 9.99 -8.77
CA ASP A 15 -6.28 11.18 -8.47
C ASP A 15 -7.74 11.01 -8.88
N ALA A 16 -8.02 10.37 -10.02
CA ALA A 16 -9.37 10.07 -10.47
C ALA A 16 -10.13 9.14 -9.51
N ILE A 17 -9.44 8.12 -8.95
CA ILE A 17 -10.02 7.23 -7.94
C ILE A 17 -10.27 7.98 -6.63
N LEU A 18 -9.29 8.75 -6.15
CA LEU A 18 -9.41 9.52 -4.90
C LEU A 18 -10.55 10.55 -4.97
N LEU A 19 -10.81 11.14 -6.13
CA LEU A 19 -11.94 12.06 -6.35
C LEU A 19 -13.31 11.37 -6.24
N LYS A 20 -13.39 10.07 -6.50
CA LYS A 20 -14.63 9.27 -6.36
C LYS A 20 -14.88 8.80 -4.94
N MET A 21 -13.89 8.86 -4.06
CA MET A 21 -14.02 8.45 -2.66
C MET A 21 -14.79 9.49 -1.85
N SER A 22 -15.75 9.02 -1.06
CA SER A 22 -16.44 9.85 -0.07
C SER A 22 -15.67 9.88 1.25
N GLY A 23 -15.64 11.03 1.91
CA GLY A 23 -15.07 11.14 3.26
C GLY A 23 -13.54 11.34 3.33
N ILE A 24 -12.84 11.40 2.20
CA ILE A 24 -11.43 11.74 2.18
C ILE A 24 -11.21 13.26 2.11
N GLY A 25 -10.39 13.80 3.03
CA GLY A 25 -10.00 15.21 3.00
C GLY A 25 -8.92 15.50 1.94
N VAL A 26 -8.90 16.73 1.42
CA VAL A 26 -7.95 17.17 0.37
C VAL A 26 -6.50 16.90 0.77
N ILE A 27 -6.14 17.12 2.04
CA ILE A 27 -4.77 16.91 2.54
C ILE A 27 -4.41 15.41 2.49
N GLN A 28 -5.33 14.55 2.91
CA GLN A 28 -5.12 13.10 2.89
C GLN A 28 -5.06 12.57 1.46
N SER A 29 -5.93 13.04 0.57
CA SER A 29 -5.93 12.69 -0.84
C SER A 29 -4.58 13.01 -1.50
N ARG A 30 -4.06 14.22 -1.30
CA ARG A 30 -2.74 14.63 -1.78
C ARG A 30 -1.61 13.77 -1.22
N PHE A 31 -1.69 13.41 0.06
CA PHE A 31 -0.70 12.54 0.68
C PHE A 31 -0.74 11.13 0.08
N ILE A 32 -1.93 10.54 -0.10
CA ILE A 32 -2.08 9.19 -0.69
C ILE A 32 -1.57 9.17 -2.14
N SER A 33 -1.93 10.16 -2.97
CA SER A 33 -1.41 10.27 -4.33
C SER A 33 0.11 10.36 -4.36
N HIS A 34 0.69 11.23 -3.53
CA HIS A 34 2.13 11.38 -3.40
C HIS A 34 2.83 10.08 -2.97
N ILE A 35 2.33 9.42 -1.91
CA ILE A 35 3.01 8.24 -1.36
C ILE A 35 2.94 7.02 -2.28
N LEU A 36 1.83 6.79 -2.97
CA LEU A 36 1.70 5.69 -3.92
C LEU A 36 2.72 5.83 -5.07
N LEU A 37 2.85 7.02 -5.63
CA LEU A 37 3.84 7.29 -6.69
C LEU A 37 5.28 7.19 -6.16
N LEU A 38 5.54 7.70 -4.97
CA LEU A 38 6.85 7.64 -4.35
C LEU A 38 7.29 6.19 -4.11
N ILE A 39 6.41 5.34 -3.56
CA ILE A 39 6.69 3.91 -3.35
C ILE A 39 7.02 3.22 -4.67
N LEU A 40 6.30 3.51 -5.75
CA LEU A 40 6.57 2.95 -7.07
C LEU A 40 7.92 3.42 -7.67
N SER A 41 8.46 4.55 -7.22
CA SER A 41 9.71 5.11 -7.72
C SER A 41 10.95 4.62 -6.97
N ILE A 42 10.81 4.17 -5.71
CA ILE A 42 11.94 3.74 -4.88
C ILE A 42 12.32 2.31 -5.23
N LYS A 43 13.60 2.11 -5.57
CA LYS A 43 14.16 0.78 -5.76
C LYS A 43 14.72 0.25 -4.44
N GLY A 44 14.30 -0.94 -4.05
CA GLY A 44 14.79 -1.63 -2.87
C GLY A 44 13.90 -1.48 -1.63
N LYS A 45 14.49 -1.53 -0.44
CA LYS A 45 13.74 -1.53 0.82
C LYS A 45 13.11 -0.17 1.11
N ILE A 46 11.81 -0.14 1.32
CA ILE A 46 11.07 1.06 1.67
C ILE A 46 10.96 1.17 3.20
N ASN A 47 11.35 2.32 3.73
CA ASN A 47 11.17 2.72 5.12
C ASN A 47 11.02 4.25 5.20
N PHE A 48 10.66 4.78 6.36
CA PHE A 48 10.39 6.21 6.50
C PHE A 48 11.58 7.12 6.19
N LEU A 49 12.82 6.67 6.44
CA LEU A 49 14.03 7.41 6.06
C LEU A 49 14.21 7.47 4.54
N GLN A 50 13.89 6.38 3.83
CA GLN A 50 13.93 6.39 2.37
C GLN A 50 12.81 7.27 1.79
N LEU A 51 11.64 7.26 2.39
CA LEU A 51 10.55 8.16 1.99
C LEU A 51 10.94 9.63 2.16
N GLU A 52 11.62 10.00 3.24
CA GLU A 52 12.15 11.36 3.43
C GLU A 52 13.23 11.72 2.41
N ARG A 53 14.16 10.80 2.10
CA ARG A 53 15.24 11.03 1.13
C ARG A 53 14.76 11.24 -0.29
N HIS A 54 13.68 10.57 -0.69
CA HIS A 54 13.17 10.57 -2.06
C HIS A 54 11.90 11.38 -2.25
N GLY A 55 11.23 11.74 -1.15
CA GLY A 55 9.95 12.46 -1.16
C GLY A 55 10.05 13.90 -0.68
N SER A 56 8.89 14.50 -0.48
CA SER A 56 8.75 15.92 -0.14
C SER A 56 8.41 16.18 1.33
N TYR A 57 8.24 15.15 2.15
CA TYR A 57 7.87 15.27 3.55
C TYR A 57 8.99 14.73 4.45
N SER A 58 9.04 15.24 5.70
CA SER A 58 9.93 14.69 6.74
C SER A 58 9.48 13.30 7.18
N GLU A 59 10.40 12.51 7.74
CA GLU A 59 10.10 11.20 8.33
C GLU A 59 8.93 11.27 9.31
N ARG A 60 8.92 12.28 10.19
CA ARG A 60 7.84 12.50 11.16
C ARG A 60 6.49 12.72 10.47
N SER A 61 6.45 13.48 9.38
CA SER A 61 5.23 13.74 8.62
C SER A 61 4.71 12.47 7.94
N TYR A 62 5.60 11.65 7.40
CA TYR A 62 5.21 10.34 6.85
C TYR A 62 4.60 9.46 7.93
N ARG A 63 5.27 9.28 9.08
CA ARG A 63 4.76 8.49 10.22
C ARG A 63 3.36 8.96 10.67
N SER A 64 3.20 10.26 10.85
CA SER A 64 1.92 10.86 11.26
C SER A 64 0.81 10.64 10.24
N ASN A 65 1.09 10.69 8.95
CA ASN A 65 0.08 10.45 7.92
C ASN A 65 -0.25 8.96 7.75
N PHE A 66 0.73 8.07 7.92
CA PHE A 66 0.50 6.63 7.90
C PHE A 66 -0.32 6.12 9.10
N SER A 67 -0.39 6.86 10.21
CA SER A 67 -1.24 6.50 11.35
C SER A 67 -2.71 6.91 11.18
N LYS A 68 -3.04 7.66 10.13
CA LYS A 68 -4.41 8.03 9.81
C LYS A 68 -5.11 6.90 9.08
N GLU A 69 -6.36 6.65 9.45
CA GLU A 69 -7.19 5.68 8.75
C GLU A 69 -7.44 6.11 7.30
N PHE A 70 -7.41 5.15 6.40
CA PHE A 70 -7.74 5.32 5.00
C PHE A 70 -8.50 4.10 4.52
N ASP A 71 -9.60 4.31 3.84
CA ASP A 71 -10.45 3.24 3.32
C ASP A 71 -9.85 2.60 2.07
N TRP A 72 -8.91 1.67 2.30
CA TRP A 72 -8.28 0.90 1.24
C TRP A 72 -9.26 0.00 0.49
N LEU A 73 -10.32 -0.46 1.14
CA LEU A 73 -11.33 -1.30 0.50
C LEU A 73 -12.11 -0.49 -0.54
N ASP A 74 -12.57 0.71 -0.17
CA ASP A 74 -13.27 1.60 -1.10
C ASP A 74 -12.35 2.04 -2.25
N PHE A 75 -11.10 2.40 -1.95
CA PHE A 75 -10.09 2.74 -2.97
C PHE A 75 -9.87 1.60 -3.97
N ASN A 76 -9.60 0.39 -3.48
CA ASN A 76 -9.36 -0.78 -4.32
C ASN A 76 -10.59 -1.18 -5.13
N SER A 77 -11.78 -1.12 -4.53
CA SER A 77 -13.03 -1.44 -5.21
C SER A 77 -13.29 -0.50 -6.41
N LYS A 78 -13.06 0.80 -6.20
CA LYS A 78 -13.18 1.80 -7.28
C LYS A 78 -12.12 1.61 -8.35
N PHE A 79 -10.89 1.29 -7.93
CA PHE A 79 -9.79 1.02 -8.86
C PHE A 79 -10.12 -0.19 -9.76
N VAL A 80 -10.57 -1.29 -9.18
CA VAL A 80 -10.96 -2.50 -9.91
C VAL A 80 -12.13 -2.22 -10.85
N SER A 81 -13.17 -1.55 -10.38
CA SER A 81 -14.34 -1.21 -11.19
C SER A 81 -14.01 -0.31 -12.40
N ASP A 82 -12.99 0.55 -12.27
CA ASP A 82 -12.61 1.45 -13.35
C ASP A 82 -11.66 0.82 -14.38
N GLN A 83 -10.85 -0.16 -13.97
CA GLN A 83 -9.74 -0.67 -14.77
C GLN A 83 -9.93 -2.12 -15.25
N CYS A 84 -10.83 -2.86 -14.63
CA CYS A 84 -11.08 -4.26 -14.94
C CYS A 84 -12.38 -4.45 -15.73
N SER A 85 -12.49 -5.59 -16.41
CA SER A 85 -13.74 -6.04 -17.05
C SER A 85 -14.76 -6.52 -16.00
N ASP A 86 -16.00 -6.78 -16.43
CA ASP A 86 -17.06 -7.30 -15.57
C ASP A 86 -16.78 -8.72 -15.04
N GLU A 87 -15.86 -9.45 -15.69
CA GLU A 87 -15.42 -10.77 -15.23
C GLU A 87 -14.17 -10.63 -14.37
N LEU A 88 -14.28 -10.97 -13.08
CA LEU A 88 -13.19 -10.92 -12.11
C LEU A 88 -12.90 -12.31 -11.56
N ILE A 89 -11.61 -12.65 -11.47
CA ILE A 89 -11.13 -13.85 -10.78
C ILE A 89 -10.39 -13.41 -9.53
N ILE A 90 -10.81 -13.90 -8.38
CA ILE A 90 -10.14 -13.64 -7.10
C ILE A 90 -9.28 -14.87 -6.77
N GLY A 91 -7.97 -14.67 -6.70
CA GLY A 91 -7.03 -15.67 -6.24
C GLY A 91 -6.57 -15.38 -4.82
N PHE A 92 -6.51 -16.40 -3.96
CA PHE A 92 -5.93 -16.30 -2.62
C PHE A 92 -4.70 -17.18 -2.55
N ASP A 93 -3.58 -16.60 -2.15
CA ASP A 93 -2.34 -17.32 -1.87
C ASP A 93 -1.83 -16.87 -0.49
N PRO A 94 -2.20 -17.58 0.59
CA PRO A 94 -1.80 -17.20 1.93
C PRO A 94 -0.28 -17.21 2.06
N SER A 95 0.28 -16.09 2.47
CA SER A 95 1.72 -15.94 2.67
C SER A 95 2.06 -15.85 4.15
N PHE A 96 3.07 -16.64 4.56
CA PHE A 96 3.60 -16.59 5.91
C PHE A 96 4.71 -15.54 6.03
N ILE A 97 4.56 -14.65 7.02
CA ILE A 97 5.58 -13.65 7.37
C ILE A 97 6.08 -13.93 8.78
N SER A 98 7.35 -14.36 8.90
CA SER A 98 7.98 -14.58 10.20
C SER A 98 8.06 -13.28 11.02
N LYS A 99 7.63 -13.30 12.27
CA LYS A 99 7.64 -12.17 13.22
C LYS A 99 8.10 -12.60 14.59
N SER A 100 9.10 -11.92 15.15
CA SER A 100 9.62 -12.14 16.50
C SER A 100 8.95 -11.27 17.59
N GLY A 101 8.22 -10.24 17.21
CA GLY A 101 7.54 -9.33 18.15
C GLY A 101 6.45 -10.01 18.97
N LYS A 102 6.07 -9.38 20.10
CA LYS A 102 5.01 -9.90 21.00
C LYS A 102 3.67 -9.16 20.86
N CYS A 103 3.69 -7.96 20.29
CA CYS A 103 2.55 -7.04 20.29
C CYS A 103 1.97 -6.77 18.89
N THR A 104 2.26 -7.61 17.90
CA THR A 104 1.68 -7.45 16.56
C THR A 104 0.29 -8.08 16.55
N PRO A 105 -0.78 -7.37 16.20
CA PRO A 105 -2.12 -7.94 16.05
C PRO A 105 -2.11 -9.11 15.04
N GLY A 106 -2.84 -10.18 15.32
CA GLY A 106 -2.91 -11.36 14.45
C GLY A 106 -1.70 -12.30 14.55
N LEU A 107 -0.77 -12.05 15.48
CA LEU A 107 0.39 -12.91 15.67
C LEU A 107 -0.01 -14.29 16.21
N GLY A 108 0.40 -15.34 15.51
CA GLY A 108 0.12 -16.74 15.85
C GLY A 108 1.25 -17.67 15.44
N TYR A 109 0.99 -18.99 15.56
CA TYR A 109 1.86 -20.02 15.01
C TYR A 109 1.19 -20.59 13.75
N PHE A 110 1.85 -20.48 12.63
CA PHE A 110 1.37 -20.93 11.32
C PHE A 110 2.38 -21.89 10.69
N TYR A 111 1.90 -22.78 9.85
CA TYR A 111 2.77 -23.69 9.12
C TYR A 111 3.50 -22.93 7.99
N SER A 112 4.83 -22.92 8.05
CA SER A 112 5.66 -22.35 7.00
C SER A 112 6.06 -23.44 5.99
N GLY A 113 5.57 -23.35 4.77
CA GLY A 113 5.95 -24.25 3.68
C GLY A 113 7.44 -24.20 3.34
N CYS A 114 8.08 -23.04 3.50
CA CYS A 114 9.52 -22.88 3.24
C CYS A 114 10.41 -23.60 4.26
N SER A 115 10.02 -23.61 5.53
CA SER A 115 10.78 -24.26 6.62
C SER A 115 10.21 -25.61 7.04
N SER A 116 9.08 -26.02 6.48
CA SER A 116 8.36 -27.28 6.77
C SER A 116 8.08 -27.48 8.27
N ARG A 117 7.78 -26.40 8.99
CA ARG A 117 7.47 -26.42 10.42
C ARG A 117 6.54 -25.28 10.82
N TYR A 118 5.98 -25.36 12.03
CA TYR A 118 5.22 -24.25 12.60
C TYR A 118 6.18 -23.18 13.12
N GLU A 119 5.96 -21.96 12.68
CA GLU A 119 6.74 -20.78 13.08
C GLU A 119 5.82 -19.67 13.54
N LYS A 120 6.33 -18.82 14.44
CA LYS A 120 5.62 -17.64 14.91
C LYS A 120 5.65 -16.54 13.86
N GLY A 121 4.45 -16.05 13.49
CA GLY A 121 4.35 -15.02 12.46
C GLY A 121 2.92 -14.57 12.22
N LEU A 122 2.72 -14.03 11.03
CA LEU A 122 1.42 -13.63 10.49
C LEU A 122 1.17 -14.47 9.24
N GLU A 123 -0.08 -14.86 9.04
CA GLU A 123 -0.59 -15.36 7.77
C GLU A 123 -1.44 -14.27 7.15
N ILE A 124 -1.14 -13.91 5.91
CA ILE A 124 -1.79 -12.83 5.14
C ILE A 124 -2.06 -13.30 3.71
#